data_6fa2ba85aa6217d12ab352764942aae8
#
_entry.id   6fa2ba85aa6217d12ab352764942aae8
#
_cell.length_a   1.000
_cell.length_b   1.000
_cell.length_c   1.000
_cell.angle_alpha   90.00
_cell.angle_beta   90.00
_cell.angle_gamma   90.00
#
_symmetry.space_group_name_H-M   'P 1'
#
loop_
_entity.id
_entity.type
_entity.pdbx_description
1 polymer ?
#
loop_
_entity_poly.entity_id
_entity_poly.type
_entity_poly.pdbx_seq_one_letter_code
_entity_poly.pdbx_strand_id
1 'polypeptide(L)'
;LSVFCLFKKRVNKLFILAFALVYLAIGLGFFSANVIKFHEGGWITVVLAGFIGVCMYAWYNGRLIKTKFIKFVKLEKYVGIIKDLKLDETIPKYATNLAFLSRAKREDEVEAKIIYSILRKQPKRADHYFILNIVNQEDPFTFKYNIDEIMPGTIYRINFLLGFKIDRRINDYFDDVLADMMEEGTIPSRSSHPSLRAHNIPPDLKYVIIDNTYINDTLLTVKEKIILNLYNFVKYIGSDDFKAWGVSSHNVVVESAPILDQKVITNKIQLVDFRHYNSEK
;
A
#
# COMPACT_ATOMS: atom_id res chain seq x y z
N LEU A 1 -7.69 -26.88 -13.43
CA LEU A 1 -6.27 -26.58 -13.28
C LEU A 1 -5.40 -27.73 -13.78
N SER A 2 -5.60 -28.98 -13.29
CA SER A 2 -4.83 -30.16 -13.69
C SER A 2 -4.85 -30.44 -15.19
N VAL A 3 -6.03 -30.37 -15.83
CA VAL A 3 -6.18 -30.51 -17.29
C VAL A 3 -5.39 -29.44 -18.04
N PHE A 4 -5.43 -28.19 -17.57
CA PHE A 4 -4.66 -27.10 -18.17
C PHE A 4 -3.15 -27.32 -18.06
N CYS A 5 -2.67 -27.79 -16.89
CA CYS A 5 -1.27 -28.15 -16.71
C CYS A 5 -0.80 -29.27 -17.62
N LEU A 6 -1.64 -30.32 -17.82
CA LEU A 6 -1.35 -31.42 -18.74
C LEU A 6 -1.31 -30.94 -20.20
N PHE A 7 -2.19 -29.98 -20.57
CA PHE A 7 -2.18 -29.37 -21.89
C PHE A 7 -0.90 -28.57 -22.14
N LYS A 8 -0.46 -27.77 -21.14
CA LYS A 8 0.79 -26.99 -21.20
C LYS A 8 2.03 -27.89 -21.30
N LYS A 9 2.00 -29.07 -20.68
CA LYS A 9 3.08 -30.09 -20.74
C LYS A 9 3.07 -30.92 -22.03
N ARG A 10 2.21 -30.61 -23.02
CA ARG A 10 2.08 -31.32 -24.31
C ARG A 10 1.85 -32.83 -24.17
N VAL A 11 1.13 -33.28 -23.14
CA VAL A 11 0.72 -34.68 -22.99
C VAL A 11 -0.27 -35.04 -24.09
N ASN A 12 -0.30 -36.33 -24.50
CA ASN A 12 -1.21 -36.82 -25.55
C ASN A 12 -2.67 -36.46 -25.23
N LYS A 13 -3.37 -35.85 -26.20
CA LYS A 13 -4.75 -35.37 -26.05
C LYS A 13 -5.73 -36.46 -25.59
N LEU A 14 -5.50 -37.72 -26.04
CA LEU A 14 -6.34 -38.85 -25.65
C LEU A 14 -6.22 -39.17 -24.15
N PHE A 15 -5.01 -39.08 -23.58
CA PHE A 15 -4.77 -39.24 -22.16
C PHE A 15 -5.41 -38.10 -21.35
N ILE A 16 -5.33 -36.85 -21.85
CA ILE A 16 -5.97 -35.70 -21.20
C ILE A 16 -7.50 -35.88 -21.19
N LEU A 17 -8.09 -36.35 -22.30
CA LEU A 17 -9.51 -36.62 -22.39
C LEU A 17 -9.94 -37.73 -21.43
N ALA A 18 -9.22 -38.86 -21.41
CA ALA A 18 -9.50 -39.96 -20.49
C ALA A 18 -9.41 -39.52 -19.02
N PHE A 19 -8.36 -38.79 -18.67
CA PHE A 19 -8.20 -38.19 -17.35
C PHE A 19 -9.37 -37.27 -16.98
N ALA A 20 -9.76 -36.38 -17.90
CA ALA A 20 -10.87 -35.45 -17.68
C ALA A 20 -12.20 -36.20 -17.49
N LEU A 21 -12.48 -37.23 -18.28
CA LEU A 21 -13.69 -38.06 -18.17
C LEU A 21 -13.77 -38.81 -16.84
N VAL A 22 -12.67 -39.42 -16.39
CA VAL A 22 -12.64 -40.12 -15.10
C VAL A 22 -12.91 -39.16 -13.94
N TYR A 23 -12.23 -38.01 -13.92
CA TYR A 23 -12.45 -37.01 -12.88
C TYR A 23 -13.85 -36.37 -12.93
N LEU A 24 -14.39 -36.18 -14.15
CA LEU A 24 -15.76 -35.71 -14.32
C LEU A 24 -16.77 -36.76 -13.77
N ALA A 25 -16.60 -38.03 -14.05
CA ALA A 25 -17.47 -39.08 -13.53
C ALA A 25 -17.44 -39.17 -12.00
N ILE A 26 -16.24 -39.14 -11.41
CA ILE A 26 -16.08 -39.07 -9.94
C ILE A 26 -16.76 -37.82 -9.38
N GLY A 27 -16.52 -36.67 -9.97
CA GLY A 27 -17.10 -35.38 -9.56
C GLY A 27 -18.63 -35.36 -9.65
N LEU A 28 -19.20 -35.95 -10.69
CA LEU A 28 -20.66 -36.11 -10.84
C LEU A 28 -21.25 -37.04 -9.80
N GLY A 29 -20.55 -38.13 -9.46
CA GLY A 29 -20.96 -39.05 -8.39
C GLY A 29 -21.04 -38.34 -7.04
N PHE A 30 -19.99 -37.60 -6.66
CA PHE A 30 -20.00 -36.80 -5.43
C PHE A 30 -21.06 -35.70 -5.46
N PHE A 31 -21.22 -35.01 -6.60
CA PHE A 31 -22.24 -33.99 -6.74
C PHE A 31 -23.65 -34.54 -6.55
N SER A 32 -23.96 -35.68 -7.20
CA SER A 32 -25.27 -36.35 -7.07
C SER A 32 -25.55 -36.74 -5.62
N ALA A 33 -24.57 -37.33 -4.92
CA ALA A 33 -24.71 -37.67 -3.51
C ALA A 33 -24.97 -36.48 -2.61
N ASN A 34 -24.33 -35.33 -2.91
CA ASN A 34 -24.55 -34.10 -2.14
C ASN A 34 -25.91 -33.45 -2.47
N VAL A 35 -26.39 -33.52 -3.71
CA VAL A 35 -27.72 -33.02 -4.10
C VAL A 35 -28.84 -33.74 -3.36
N ILE A 36 -28.73 -35.07 -3.18
CA ILE A 36 -29.72 -35.85 -2.40
C ILE A 36 -29.80 -35.36 -0.95
N LYS A 37 -28.65 -35.04 -0.34
CA LYS A 37 -28.56 -34.55 1.04
C LYS A 37 -28.84 -33.04 1.17
N PHE A 38 -29.15 -32.36 0.09
CA PHE A 38 -29.37 -30.90 0.12
C PHE A 38 -30.50 -30.52 1.09
N HIS A 39 -31.62 -31.25 1.07
CA HIS A 39 -32.75 -31.00 1.96
C HIS A 39 -32.45 -31.31 3.43
N GLU A 40 -31.49 -32.20 3.71
CA GLU A 40 -31.11 -32.60 5.08
C GLU A 40 -30.12 -31.66 5.75
N GLY A 41 -29.79 -30.50 5.12
CA GLY A 41 -28.88 -29.50 5.67
C GLY A 41 -27.81 -29.02 4.69
N GLY A 42 -27.67 -29.61 3.50
CA GLY A 42 -26.70 -29.22 2.49
C GLY A 42 -26.85 -27.76 2.00
N TRP A 43 -28.06 -27.19 2.10
CA TRP A 43 -28.32 -25.80 1.76
C TRP A 43 -27.53 -24.81 2.63
N ILE A 44 -27.24 -25.17 3.90
CA ILE A 44 -26.45 -24.31 4.82
C ILE A 44 -25.05 -24.08 4.25
N THR A 45 -24.45 -25.14 3.70
CA THR A 45 -23.11 -25.05 3.07
C THR A 45 -23.12 -24.11 1.86
N VAL A 46 -24.20 -24.13 1.05
CA VAL A 46 -24.32 -23.23 -0.11
C VAL A 46 -24.50 -21.77 0.33
N VAL A 47 -25.31 -21.54 1.37
CA VAL A 47 -25.48 -20.19 1.94
C VAL A 47 -24.14 -19.67 2.49
N LEU A 48 -23.41 -20.50 3.24
CA LEU A 48 -22.11 -20.14 3.78
C LEU A 48 -21.08 -19.86 2.66
N ALA A 49 -21.04 -20.73 1.64
CA ALA A 49 -20.18 -20.52 0.47
C ALA A 49 -20.53 -19.25 -0.29
N GLY A 50 -21.82 -18.94 -0.44
CA GLY A 50 -22.31 -17.70 -1.04
C GLY A 50 -21.86 -16.48 -0.24
N PHE A 51 -22.01 -16.53 1.09
CA PHE A 51 -21.56 -15.44 1.98
C PHE A 51 -20.05 -15.20 1.85
N ILE A 52 -19.24 -16.25 1.92
CA ILE A 52 -17.78 -16.16 1.74
C ILE A 52 -17.46 -15.61 0.34
N GLY A 53 -18.15 -16.08 -0.70
CA GLY A 53 -17.99 -15.60 -2.06
C GLY A 53 -18.26 -14.09 -2.20
N VAL A 54 -19.30 -13.58 -1.55
CA VAL A 54 -19.62 -12.14 -1.51
C VAL A 54 -18.50 -11.36 -0.79
N CYS A 55 -18.01 -11.87 0.35
CA CYS A 55 -16.88 -11.25 1.06
C CYS A 55 -15.61 -11.20 0.19
N MET A 56 -15.28 -12.29 -0.48
CA MET A 56 -14.13 -12.35 -1.40
C MET A 56 -14.30 -11.39 -2.59
N TYR A 57 -15.49 -11.33 -3.18
CA TYR A 57 -15.81 -10.42 -4.28
C TYR A 57 -15.66 -8.96 -3.83
N ALA A 58 -16.20 -8.61 -2.67
CA ALA A 58 -16.10 -7.27 -2.09
C ALA A 58 -14.63 -6.90 -1.79
N TRP A 59 -13.88 -7.83 -1.22
CA TRP A 59 -12.45 -7.65 -0.93
C TRP A 59 -11.65 -7.39 -2.20
N TYR A 60 -11.82 -8.21 -3.22
CA TYR A 60 -11.10 -8.09 -4.48
C TYR A 60 -11.43 -6.77 -5.21
N ASN A 61 -12.72 -6.49 -5.42
CA ASN A 61 -13.15 -5.28 -6.13
C ASN A 61 -12.90 -4.00 -5.32
N GLY A 62 -13.06 -4.04 -3.99
CA GLY A 62 -12.76 -2.91 -3.12
C GLY A 62 -11.27 -2.52 -3.20
N ARG A 63 -10.36 -3.50 -3.24
CA ARG A 63 -8.93 -3.24 -3.48
C ARG A 63 -8.66 -2.64 -4.86
N LEU A 64 -9.33 -3.14 -5.91
CA LEU A 64 -9.20 -2.59 -7.26
C LEU A 64 -9.67 -1.13 -7.31
N ILE A 65 -10.83 -0.84 -6.72
CA ILE A 65 -11.36 0.54 -6.65
C ILE A 65 -10.36 1.45 -5.91
N LYS A 66 -9.88 1.06 -4.74
CA LYS A 66 -8.87 1.84 -3.99
C LYS A 66 -7.59 2.08 -4.79
N THR A 67 -7.13 1.08 -5.54
CA THR A 67 -5.91 1.19 -6.36
C THR A 67 -6.09 2.14 -7.55
N LYS A 68 -7.30 2.23 -8.13
CA LYS A 68 -7.64 3.19 -9.19
C LYS A 68 -7.35 4.65 -8.80
N PHE A 69 -7.52 4.97 -7.52
CA PHE A 69 -7.36 6.33 -7.00
C PHE A 69 -5.94 6.63 -6.49
N ILE A 70 -5.02 5.67 -6.56
CA ILE A 70 -3.61 5.92 -6.26
C ILE A 70 -2.99 6.60 -7.48
N LYS A 71 -2.60 7.86 -7.33
CA LYS A 71 -1.87 8.60 -8.35
C LYS A 71 -0.38 8.47 -8.09
N PHE A 72 0.35 8.18 -9.16
CA PHE A 72 1.81 8.18 -9.17
C PHE A 72 2.32 9.43 -9.86
N VAL A 73 3.39 9.99 -9.36
CA VAL A 73 4.07 11.16 -9.90
C VAL A 73 5.55 10.86 -10.04
N LYS A 74 6.18 11.49 -11.03
CA LYS A 74 7.64 11.38 -11.19
C LYS A 74 8.33 12.11 -10.05
N LEU A 75 9.16 11.39 -9.30
CA LEU A 75 9.87 11.93 -8.15
C LEU A 75 10.87 13.03 -8.56
N GLU A 76 11.46 12.91 -9.75
CA GLU A 76 12.42 13.87 -10.30
C GLU A 76 11.92 15.33 -10.24
N LYS A 77 10.62 15.56 -10.47
CA LYS A 77 10.02 16.89 -10.42
C LYS A 77 10.05 17.55 -9.03
N TYR A 78 10.20 16.76 -7.99
CA TYR A 78 10.13 17.20 -6.59
C TYR A 78 11.48 17.17 -5.87
N VAL A 79 12.51 16.58 -6.49
CA VAL A 79 13.85 16.47 -5.92
C VAL A 79 14.41 17.83 -5.53
N GLY A 80 14.28 18.85 -6.42
CA GLY A 80 14.72 20.22 -6.14
C GLY A 80 14.01 20.82 -4.93
N ILE A 81 12.68 20.68 -4.86
CA ILE A 81 11.87 21.23 -3.76
C ILE A 81 12.22 20.54 -2.43
N ILE A 82 12.44 19.21 -2.43
CA ILE A 82 12.84 18.47 -1.23
C ILE A 82 14.25 18.89 -0.78
N LYS A 83 15.14 19.18 -1.73
CA LYS A 83 16.47 19.70 -1.41
C LYS A 83 16.40 21.05 -0.71
N ASP A 84 15.59 21.97 -1.25
CA ASP A 84 15.39 23.29 -0.66
C ASP A 84 14.73 23.18 0.73
N LEU A 85 13.73 22.30 0.87
CA LEU A 85 13.10 22.02 2.16
C LEU A 85 14.09 21.49 3.22
N LYS A 86 15.05 20.64 2.82
CA LYS A 86 16.10 20.14 3.72
C LYS A 86 16.96 21.28 4.26
N LEU A 87 17.25 22.28 3.43
CA LEU A 87 18.11 23.42 3.76
C LEU A 87 17.37 24.54 4.49
N ASP A 88 16.05 24.55 4.48
CA ASP A 88 15.24 25.61 5.07
C ASP A 88 15.18 25.47 6.60
N GLU A 89 16.05 26.22 7.30
CA GLU A 89 16.11 26.23 8.74
C GLU A 89 14.92 26.94 9.43
N THR A 90 14.10 27.68 8.68
CA THR A 90 12.88 28.30 9.23
C THR A 90 11.82 27.25 9.55
N ILE A 91 11.89 26.07 8.91
CA ILE A 91 11.01 24.94 9.16
C ILE A 91 11.68 24.02 10.21
N PRO A 92 11.03 23.78 11.35
CA PRO A 92 11.61 22.89 12.37
C PRO A 92 11.81 21.47 11.81
N LYS A 93 12.93 20.84 12.17
CA LYS A 93 13.23 19.47 11.75
C LYS A 93 12.16 18.52 12.28
N TYR A 94 11.54 17.78 11.39
CA TYR A 94 10.50 16.80 11.71
C TYR A 94 11.09 15.47 12.19
N ALA A 95 12.15 15.02 11.52
CA ALA A 95 12.94 13.84 11.86
C ALA A 95 14.31 13.92 11.20
N THR A 96 15.29 13.14 11.68
CA THR A 96 16.54 12.94 10.96
C THR A 96 16.34 11.99 9.79
N ASN A 97 15.75 10.83 10.06
CA ASN A 97 15.40 9.82 9.07
C ASN A 97 13.88 9.69 8.97
N LEU A 98 13.35 9.86 7.77
CA LEU A 98 11.91 9.84 7.52
C LEU A 98 11.57 8.79 6.46
N ALA A 99 10.86 7.74 6.87
CA ALA A 99 10.53 6.60 6.02
C ALA A 99 9.06 6.60 5.61
N PHE A 100 8.80 6.38 4.31
CA PHE A 100 7.48 6.27 3.71
C PHE A 100 7.31 4.90 3.06
N LEU A 101 6.19 4.24 3.30
CA LEU A 101 5.82 3.03 2.59
C LEU A 101 5.19 3.37 1.25
N SER A 102 5.73 2.83 0.16
CA SER A 102 5.26 3.03 -1.21
C SER A 102 4.86 1.72 -1.88
N ARG A 103 3.92 1.80 -2.81
CA ARG A 103 3.52 0.70 -3.70
C ARG A 103 3.89 0.97 -5.16
N ALA A 104 4.71 1.99 -5.41
CA ALA A 104 5.16 2.33 -6.76
C ALA A 104 5.98 1.17 -7.33
N LYS A 105 5.58 0.72 -8.53
CA LYS A 105 6.27 -0.37 -9.22
C LYS A 105 7.46 0.12 -10.06
N ARG A 106 7.41 1.39 -10.48
CA ARG A 106 8.44 2.00 -11.32
C ARG A 106 9.42 2.76 -10.44
N GLU A 107 10.67 2.69 -10.80
CA GLU A 107 11.77 3.31 -10.05
C GLU A 107 11.72 4.85 -10.08
N ASP A 108 11.18 5.43 -11.15
CA ASP A 108 11.07 6.88 -11.34
C ASP A 108 9.82 7.48 -10.67
N GLU A 109 8.89 6.67 -10.17
CA GLU A 109 7.59 7.11 -9.67
C GLU A 109 7.46 6.97 -8.14
N VAL A 110 6.66 7.83 -7.55
CA VAL A 110 6.25 7.78 -6.14
C VAL A 110 4.77 8.10 -6.02
N GLU A 111 4.12 7.63 -4.99
CA GLU A 111 2.71 7.95 -4.75
C GLU A 111 2.56 9.46 -4.44
N ALA A 112 1.65 10.13 -5.15
CA ALA A 112 1.40 11.57 -5.00
C ALA A 112 1.05 11.97 -3.55
N LYS A 113 0.45 11.06 -2.77
CA LYS A 113 0.16 11.27 -1.35
C LYS A 113 1.41 11.45 -0.49
N ILE A 114 2.54 10.79 -0.84
CA ILE A 114 3.82 10.94 -0.14
C ILE A 114 4.33 12.37 -0.35
N ILE A 115 4.32 12.85 -1.58
CA ILE A 115 4.70 14.23 -1.89
C ILE A 115 3.78 15.25 -1.20
N TYR A 116 2.47 14.96 -1.19
CA TYR A 116 1.51 15.79 -0.46
C TYR A 116 1.80 15.82 1.05
N SER A 117 2.11 14.69 1.66
CA SER A 117 2.47 14.58 3.06
C SER A 117 3.74 15.38 3.40
N ILE A 118 4.77 15.29 2.55
CA ILE A 118 6.04 15.99 2.76
C ILE A 118 5.88 17.50 2.61
N LEU A 119 5.15 17.97 1.57
CA LEU A 119 5.18 19.38 1.16
C LEU A 119 3.95 20.20 1.57
N ARG A 120 2.74 19.58 1.63
CA ARG A 120 1.49 20.33 1.73
C ARG A 120 0.73 20.11 3.04
N LYS A 121 0.69 18.89 3.56
CA LYS A 121 -0.05 18.65 4.80
C LYS A 121 0.62 19.33 5.98
N GLN A 122 1.89 19.09 6.13
CA GLN A 122 2.78 19.75 7.06
C GLN A 122 4.18 19.60 6.48
N PRO A 123 4.90 20.70 6.17
CA PRO A 123 6.26 20.59 5.69
C PRO A 123 7.12 19.74 6.62
N LYS A 124 7.64 18.62 6.10
CA LYS A 124 8.43 17.67 6.88
C LYS A 124 9.89 17.77 6.48
N ARG A 125 10.60 18.66 7.14
CA ARG A 125 12.04 18.78 7.00
C ARG A 125 12.73 17.58 7.63
N ALA A 126 13.52 16.84 6.83
CA ALA A 126 14.33 15.71 7.28
C ALA A 126 15.71 15.74 6.64
N ASP A 127 16.69 15.05 7.23
CA ASP A 127 18.01 14.94 6.64
C ASP A 127 18.00 13.89 5.52
N HIS A 128 17.29 12.76 5.77
CA HIS A 128 17.17 11.65 4.82
C HIS A 128 15.70 11.23 4.68
N TYR A 129 15.29 11.01 3.43
CA TYR A 129 13.96 10.53 3.07
C TYR A 129 14.10 9.14 2.46
N PHE A 130 13.42 8.17 3.04
CA PHE A 130 13.44 6.78 2.59
C PHE A 130 12.08 6.39 2.02
N ILE A 131 12.09 5.83 0.81
CA ILE A 131 10.89 5.30 0.14
C ILE A 131 11.03 3.78 0.14
N LEU A 132 10.24 3.13 1.01
CA LEU A 132 10.30 1.69 1.22
C LEU A 132 9.27 0.98 0.34
N ASN A 133 9.71 0.04 -0.47
CA ASN A 133 8.87 -0.81 -1.31
C ASN A 133 9.03 -2.29 -0.94
N ILE A 134 7.96 -3.06 -1.09
CA ILE A 134 8.01 -4.52 -1.03
C ILE A 134 7.74 -5.08 -2.42
N VAL A 135 8.68 -5.85 -2.92
CA VAL A 135 8.59 -6.58 -4.18
C VAL A 135 8.48 -8.07 -3.88
N ASN A 136 7.30 -8.64 -4.11
CA ASN A 136 7.09 -10.07 -3.88
C ASN A 136 7.81 -10.88 -4.97
N GLN A 137 8.60 -11.87 -4.53
CA GLN A 137 9.32 -12.80 -5.39
C GLN A 137 8.61 -14.15 -5.49
N GLU A 138 8.79 -14.83 -6.62
CA GLU A 138 8.21 -16.17 -6.85
C GLU A 138 8.90 -17.26 -6.01
N ASP A 139 10.18 -17.09 -5.72
CA ASP A 139 10.93 -17.98 -4.84
C ASP A 139 10.46 -17.78 -3.38
N PRO A 140 10.05 -18.85 -2.68
CA PRO A 140 9.48 -18.76 -1.34
C PRO A 140 10.40 -18.15 -0.28
N PHE A 141 11.72 -18.32 -0.42
CA PHE A 141 12.71 -17.94 0.59
C PHE A 141 13.61 -16.77 0.19
N THR A 142 13.29 -16.06 -0.90
CA THR A 142 14.06 -14.87 -1.27
C THR A 142 14.00 -13.85 -0.15
N PHE A 143 15.16 -13.43 0.32
CA PHE A 143 15.32 -12.39 1.34
C PHE A 143 16.49 -11.51 0.96
N LYS A 144 16.21 -10.43 0.22
CA LYS A 144 17.21 -9.50 -0.33
C LYS A 144 16.67 -8.09 -0.33
N TYR A 145 17.55 -7.11 -0.38
CA TYR A 145 17.18 -5.71 -0.59
C TYR A 145 18.08 -5.06 -1.66
N ASN A 146 17.60 -3.95 -2.20
CA ASN A 146 18.33 -3.07 -3.10
C ASN A 146 18.14 -1.62 -2.64
N ILE A 147 19.19 -0.83 -2.70
CA ILE A 147 19.18 0.60 -2.39
C ILE A 147 19.45 1.37 -3.67
N ASP A 148 18.52 2.24 -4.04
CA ASP A 148 18.66 3.18 -5.15
C ASP A 148 18.76 4.59 -4.57
N GLU A 149 19.92 5.23 -4.72
CA GLU A 149 20.13 6.61 -4.31
C GLU A 149 19.59 7.56 -5.38
N ILE A 150 18.40 8.11 -5.16
CA ILE A 150 17.73 9.01 -6.12
C ILE A 150 18.34 10.41 -6.06
N MET A 151 18.66 10.86 -4.86
CA MET A 151 19.37 12.11 -4.63
C MET A 151 20.47 11.88 -3.59
N PRO A 152 21.74 12.09 -3.95
CA PRO A 152 22.87 11.88 -3.09
C PRO A 152 22.70 12.49 -1.70
N GLY A 153 22.88 11.66 -0.67
CA GLY A 153 22.81 12.04 0.73
C GLY A 153 21.43 12.54 1.20
N THR A 154 20.33 12.31 0.43
CA THR A 154 19.02 12.87 0.80
C THR A 154 17.85 11.95 0.54
N ILE A 155 17.71 11.36 -0.65
CA ILE A 155 16.55 10.55 -1.01
C ILE A 155 17.02 9.17 -1.43
N TYR A 156 16.57 8.17 -0.70
CA TYR A 156 16.87 6.76 -0.93
C TYR A 156 15.59 5.98 -1.18
N ARG A 157 15.64 5.07 -2.14
CA ARG A 157 14.61 4.06 -2.33
C ARG A 157 15.17 2.72 -1.93
N ILE A 158 14.45 2.00 -1.10
CA ILE A 158 14.81 0.67 -0.65
C ILE A 158 13.74 -0.30 -1.10
N ASN A 159 14.12 -1.26 -1.91
CA ASN A 159 13.26 -2.30 -2.41
C ASN A 159 13.57 -3.61 -1.68
N PHE A 160 12.64 -4.06 -0.83
CA PHE A 160 12.73 -5.36 -0.18
C PHE A 160 12.16 -6.43 -1.11
N LEU A 161 13.02 -7.35 -1.55
CA LEU A 161 12.71 -8.49 -2.42
C LEU A 161 12.39 -9.68 -1.51
N LEU A 162 11.10 -9.92 -1.24
CA LEU A 162 10.67 -10.91 -0.27
C LEU A 162 9.92 -12.06 -0.93
N GLY A 163 10.32 -13.29 -0.60
CA GLY A 163 9.61 -14.51 -0.95
C GLY A 163 8.32 -14.65 -0.14
N PHE A 164 7.35 -15.43 -0.64
CA PHE A 164 6.03 -15.52 -0.03
C PHE A 164 6.00 -16.25 1.34
N LYS A 165 7.07 -16.94 1.73
CA LYS A 165 7.23 -17.57 3.06
C LYS A 165 7.97 -16.70 4.06
N ILE A 166 8.51 -15.56 3.65
CA ILE A 166 9.20 -14.63 4.53
C ILE A 166 8.17 -13.77 5.25
N ASP A 167 8.27 -13.70 6.56
CA ASP A 167 7.42 -12.82 7.39
C ASP A 167 7.67 -11.37 7.03
N ARG A 168 6.61 -10.56 7.03
CA ARG A 168 6.72 -9.14 6.77
C ARG A 168 6.98 -8.40 8.06
N ARG A 169 8.24 -8.08 8.33
CA ARG A 169 8.71 -7.28 9.48
C ARG A 169 9.57 -6.14 8.97
N ILE A 170 8.93 -5.19 8.27
CA ILE A 170 9.63 -4.13 7.55
C ILE A 170 10.44 -3.23 8.47
N ASN A 171 9.99 -3.01 9.71
CA ASN A 171 10.77 -2.23 10.67
C ASN A 171 12.14 -2.89 10.95
N ASP A 172 12.12 -4.18 11.30
CA ASP A 172 13.33 -4.92 11.65
C ASP A 172 14.30 -4.93 10.46
N TYR A 173 13.77 -5.20 9.25
CA TYR A 173 14.58 -5.23 8.03
C TYR A 173 15.15 -3.86 7.66
N PHE A 174 14.38 -2.81 7.90
CA PHE A 174 14.87 -1.47 7.62
C PHE A 174 15.87 -0.98 8.67
N ASP A 175 15.72 -1.39 9.91
CA ASP A 175 16.70 -1.10 10.97
C ASP A 175 18.05 -1.75 10.64
N ASP A 176 18.06 -3.00 10.13
CA ASP A 176 19.26 -3.68 9.64
C ASP A 176 19.89 -2.91 8.47
N VAL A 177 19.11 -2.50 7.47
CA VAL A 177 19.59 -1.71 6.33
C VAL A 177 20.16 -0.36 6.76
N LEU A 178 19.53 0.30 7.74
CA LEU A 178 20.06 1.56 8.28
C LEU A 178 21.40 1.34 9.00
N ALA A 179 21.56 0.23 9.72
CA ALA A 179 22.81 -0.11 10.37
C ALA A 179 23.92 -0.31 9.32
N ASP A 180 23.64 -1.06 8.25
CA ASP A 180 24.58 -1.26 7.14
C ASP A 180 24.99 0.09 6.51
N MET A 181 24.01 0.98 6.23
CA MET A 181 24.28 2.31 5.66
C MET A 181 25.10 3.21 6.61
N MET A 182 24.92 3.05 7.92
CA MET A 182 25.72 3.78 8.93
C MET A 182 27.14 3.25 9.01
N GLU A 183 27.35 1.93 8.90
CA GLU A 183 28.67 1.29 8.86
C GLU A 183 29.45 1.68 7.61
N GLU A 184 28.78 1.73 6.46
CA GLU A 184 29.36 2.18 5.19
C GLU A 184 29.63 3.70 5.14
N GLY A 185 29.11 4.46 6.12
CA GLY A 185 29.25 5.91 6.17
C GLY A 185 28.37 6.68 5.18
N THR A 186 27.38 6.00 4.57
CA THR A 186 26.42 6.62 3.64
C THR A 186 25.49 7.59 4.37
N ILE A 187 25.13 7.25 5.62
CA ILE A 187 24.35 8.11 6.52
C ILE A 187 25.08 8.27 7.87
N PRO A 188 24.86 9.39 8.60
CA PRO A 188 25.49 9.60 9.89
C PRO A 188 25.06 8.55 10.92
N SER A 189 26.00 7.95 11.63
CA SER A 189 25.74 7.00 12.71
C SER A 189 25.30 7.68 14.02
N ARG A 190 25.50 9.00 14.14
CA ARG A 190 25.20 9.77 15.36
C ARG A 190 24.13 10.81 15.11
N SER A 191 23.33 11.07 16.14
CA SER A 191 22.29 12.10 16.09
C SER A 191 22.82 13.47 15.62
N SER A 192 22.03 14.16 14.83
CA SER A 192 22.31 15.56 14.44
C SER A 192 22.19 16.55 15.61
N HIS A 193 21.50 16.17 16.69
CA HIS A 193 21.36 17.00 17.88
C HIS A 193 22.60 16.90 18.77
N PRO A 194 23.28 18.03 19.12
CA PRO A 194 24.53 18.00 19.90
C PRO A 194 24.41 17.27 21.24
N SER A 195 23.30 17.44 21.94
CA SER A 195 23.05 16.80 23.24
C SER A 195 22.97 15.26 23.13
N LEU A 196 22.30 14.75 22.10
CA LEU A 196 22.15 13.31 21.88
C LEU A 196 23.43 12.69 21.32
N ARG A 197 24.14 13.44 20.47
CA ARG A 197 25.44 13.05 19.90
C ARG A 197 26.49 12.83 21.00
N ALA A 198 26.49 13.66 22.05
CA ALA A 198 27.41 13.50 23.15
C ALA A 198 27.22 12.18 23.92
N HIS A 199 26.03 11.59 23.85
CA HIS A 199 25.69 10.32 24.49
C HIS A 199 25.65 9.14 23.51
N ASN A 200 26.17 9.30 22.27
CA ASN A 200 26.16 8.28 21.22
C ASN A 200 24.75 7.74 20.88
N ILE A 201 23.69 8.54 21.05
CA ILE A 201 22.35 8.16 20.68
C ILE A 201 22.21 8.20 19.16
N PRO A 202 21.68 7.13 18.51
CA PRO A 202 21.51 7.10 17.06
C PRO A 202 20.52 8.18 16.60
N PRO A 203 20.53 8.51 15.28
CA PRO A 203 19.56 9.43 14.70
C PRO A 203 18.14 8.91 14.87
N ASP A 204 17.20 9.82 15.08
CA ASP A 204 15.78 9.47 15.15
C ASP A 204 15.24 9.01 13.81
N LEU A 205 14.34 8.02 13.86
CA LEU A 205 13.64 7.45 12.74
C LEU A 205 12.13 7.55 12.94
N LYS A 206 11.40 8.06 11.94
CA LYS A 206 9.94 8.07 11.92
C LYS A 206 9.41 7.44 10.65
N TYR A 207 8.44 6.56 10.84
CA TYR A 207 7.66 5.99 9.73
C TYR A 207 6.39 6.80 9.53
N VAL A 208 6.11 7.21 8.30
CA VAL A 208 4.85 7.87 7.94
C VAL A 208 4.05 6.95 7.03
N ILE A 209 2.94 6.47 7.56
CA ILE A 209 2.00 5.65 6.81
C ILE A 209 0.80 6.51 6.44
N ILE A 210 0.54 6.61 5.12
CA ILE A 210 -0.52 7.46 4.61
C ILE A 210 -1.69 6.60 4.19
N ASP A 211 -2.79 6.66 4.95
CA ASP A 211 -4.04 6.00 4.58
C ASP A 211 -4.88 6.89 3.66
N ASN A 212 -5.43 6.30 2.61
CA ASN A 212 -6.37 6.97 1.71
C ASN A 212 -7.78 6.88 2.29
N THR A 213 -8.07 7.64 3.34
CA THR A 213 -9.31 7.50 4.11
C THR A 213 -10.52 8.19 3.45
N TYR A 214 -10.28 9.19 2.59
CA TYR A 214 -11.35 9.96 1.99
C TYR A 214 -11.40 9.79 0.47
N ILE A 215 -12.18 8.81 0.02
CA ILE A 215 -12.68 8.81 -1.36
C ILE A 215 -13.85 9.77 -1.39
N ASN A 216 -13.72 10.85 -2.16
CA ASN A 216 -14.80 11.83 -2.31
C ASN A 216 -16.00 11.11 -2.92
N ASP A 217 -17.10 11.03 -2.16
CA ASP A 217 -18.30 10.26 -2.52
C ASP A 217 -18.91 10.64 -3.88
N THR A 218 -18.62 11.85 -4.36
CA THR A 218 -19.10 12.36 -5.64
C THR A 218 -18.45 11.69 -6.86
N LEU A 219 -17.28 11.05 -6.69
CA LEU A 219 -16.55 10.41 -7.78
C LEU A 219 -16.88 8.93 -7.97
N LEU A 220 -17.65 8.36 -7.04
CA LEU A 220 -17.99 6.94 -7.02
C LEU A 220 -19.38 6.68 -7.59
N THR A 221 -19.49 5.65 -8.42
CA THR A 221 -20.81 5.12 -8.80
C THR A 221 -21.47 4.44 -7.61
N VAL A 222 -22.81 4.33 -7.63
CA VAL A 222 -23.57 3.66 -6.57
C VAL A 222 -23.07 2.24 -6.31
N LYS A 223 -22.70 1.50 -7.37
CA LYS A 223 -22.13 0.15 -7.26
C LYS A 223 -20.79 0.16 -6.53
N GLU A 224 -19.91 1.10 -6.87
CA GLU A 224 -18.60 1.24 -6.21
C GLU A 224 -18.74 1.60 -4.73
N LYS A 225 -19.73 2.43 -4.36
CA LYS A 225 -20.04 2.77 -2.96
C LYS A 225 -20.44 1.52 -2.16
N ILE A 226 -21.36 0.70 -2.71
CA ILE A 226 -21.80 -0.53 -2.05
C ILE A 226 -20.61 -1.48 -1.84
N ILE A 227 -19.81 -1.68 -2.89
CA ILE A 227 -18.61 -2.54 -2.81
C ILE A 227 -17.62 -2.03 -1.76
N LEU A 228 -17.37 -0.72 -1.71
CA LEU A 228 -16.46 -0.13 -0.73
C LEU A 228 -16.97 -0.21 0.70
N ASN A 229 -18.28 -0.02 0.91
CA ASN A 229 -18.89 -0.19 2.23
C ASN A 229 -18.75 -1.63 2.72
N LEU A 230 -19.03 -2.60 1.85
CA LEU A 230 -18.88 -4.00 2.17
C LEU A 230 -17.39 -4.37 2.37
N TYR A 231 -16.49 -3.83 1.56
CA TYR A 231 -15.03 -3.97 1.75
C TYR A 231 -14.58 -3.42 3.11
N ASN A 232 -15.05 -2.23 3.48
CA ASN A 232 -14.70 -1.61 4.76
C ASN A 232 -15.23 -2.42 5.94
N PHE A 233 -16.44 -3.00 5.81
CA PHE A 233 -17.00 -3.91 6.81
C PHE A 233 -16.15 -5.18 6.96
N VAL A 234 -15.77 -5.83 5.85
CA VAL A 234 -14.90 -7.01 5.87
C VAL A 234 -13.52 -6.66 6.44
N LYS A 235 -13.00 -5.47 6.10
CA LYS A 235 -11.72 -4.98 6.64
C LYS A 235 -11.78 -4.72 8.14
N TYR A 236 -12.89 -4.22 8.66
CA TYR A 236 -13.08 -3.98 10.10
C TYR A 236 -13.02 -5.28 10.93
N ILE A 237 -13.53 -6.38 10.37
CA ILE A 237 -13.47 -7.72 10.99
C ILE A 237 -12.06 -8.34 10.82
N GLY A 238 -11.33 -7.95 9.79
CA GLY A 238 -10.01 -8.46 9.46
C GLY A 238 -8.87 -7.71 10.16
N SER A 239 -7.67 -7.86 9.60
CA SER A 239 -6.47 -7.21 10.13
C SER A 239 -6.29 -5.81 9.54
N ASP A 240 -5.79 -4.86 10.34
CA ASP A 240 -5.38 -3.54 9.90
C ASP A 240 -4.27 -3.60 8.84
N ASP A 241 -4.30 -2.66 7.88
CA ASP A 241 -3.29 -2.56 6.83
C ASP A 241 -1.85 -2.45 7.40
N PHE A 242 -1.67 -1.89 8.60
CA PHE A 242 -0.37 -1.75 9.26
C PHE A 242 0.24 -3.10 9.61
N LYS A 243 -0.56 -4.01 10.19
CA LYS A 243 -0.13 -5.36 10.52
C LYS A 243 0.26 -6.15 9.27
N ALA A 244 -0.37 -5.85 8.12
CA ALA A 244 -0.04 -6.47 6.85
C ALA A 244 1.35 -6.05 6.31
N TRP A 245 1.89 -4.90 6.75
CA TRP A 245 3.24 -4.46 6.43
C TRP A 245 4.27 -4.88 7.48
N GLY A 246 3.82 -5.42 8.63
CA GLY A 246 4.69 -5.78 9.74
C GLY A 246 5.38 -4.58 10.38
N VAL A 247 4.71 -3.42 10.35
CA VAL A 247 5.23 -2.19 10.95
C VAL A 247 4.75 -2.11 12.40
N SER A 248 5.68 -2.10 13.36
CA SER A 248 5.36 -1.96 14.78
C SER A 248 5.01 -0.51 15.13
N SER A 249 4.14 -0.31 16.12
CA SER A 249 3.50 0.98 16.41
C SER A 249 4.39 2.05 17.05
N HIS A 250 5.63 1.75 17.43
CA HIS A 250 6.40 2.60 18.32
C HIS A 250 6.90 3.93 17.70
N ASN A 251 7.19 3.95 16.38
CA ASN A 251 7.69 5.16 15.70
C ASN A 251 6.85 5.49 14.45
N VAL A 252 5.57 5.09 14.44
CA VAL A 252 4.68 5.22 13.29
C VAL A 252 3.73 6.38 13.47
N VAL A 253 3.74 7.27 12.50
CA VAL A 253 2.75 8.34 12.36
C VAL A 253 1.79 7.95 11.25
N VAL A 254 0.52 7.78 11.60
CA VAL A 254 -0.54 7.50 10.63
C VAL A 254 -1.14 8.80 10.17
N GLU A 255 -1.10 9.04 8.86
CA GLU A 255 -1.67 10.21 8.24
C GLU A 255 -2.78 9.86 7.25
N SER A 256 -3.80 10.68 7.20
CA SER A 256 -4.78 10.65 6.12
C SER A 256 -4.42 11.67 5.05
N ALA A 257 -4.44 11.28 3.78
CA ALA A 257 -4.32 12.20 2.65
C ALA A 257 -5.60 12.18 1.81
N PRO A 258 -6.07 13.36 1.35
CA PRO A 258 -7.17 13.41 0.41
C PRO A 258 -6.74 12.78 -0.91
N ILE A 259 -7.67 12.15 -1.61
CA ILE A 259 -7.43 11.72 -2.98
C ILE A 259 -7.29 12.98 -3.82
N LEU A 260 -6.08 13.18 -4.33
CA LEU A 260 -5.72 14.31 -5.18
C LEU A 260 -6.30 14.08 -6.59
N ASP A 261 -7.62 14.20 -6.75
CA ASP A 261 -8.21 14.24 -8.08
C ASP A 261 -8.25 15.69 -8.58
N GLN A 262 -7.55 15.92 -9.70
CA GLN A 262 -7.56 17.19 -10.40
C GLN A 262 -8.81 17.40 -11.28
N LYS A 263 -9.94 16.83 -10.96
CA LYS A 263 -11.18 17.36 -11.51
C LYS A 263 -11.39 18.72 -10.87
N VAL A 264 -10.86 19.72 -11.54
CA VAL A 264 -11.12 21.13 -11.29
C VAL A 264 -12.62 21.28 -11.14
N ILE A 265 -13.06 21.66 -9.95
CA ILE A 265 -14.38 22.23 -9.77
C ILE A 265 -14.38 23.47 -10.65
N THR A 266 -15.03 23.41 -11.79
CA THR A 266 -15.06 24.45 -12.81
C THR A 266 -15.80 25.69 -12.31
N ASN A 267 -16.52 25.58 -11.21
CA ASN A 267 -17.20 26.72 -10.58
C ASN A 267 -16.29 27.29 -9.50
N LYS A 268 -15.64 28.39 -9.83
CA LYS A 268 -14.99 29.24 -8.81
C LYS A 268 -16.06 29.78 -7.87
N ILE A 269 -15.85 29.61 -6.57
CA ILE A 269 -16.63 30.33 -5.56
C ILE A 269 -16.42 31.82 -5.83
N GLN A 270 -17.52 32.54 -6.06
CA GLN A 270 -17.49 33.99 -6.24
C GLN A 270 -17.49 34.67 -4.88
N LEU A 271 -16.63 35.65 -4.72
CA LEU A 271 -16.66 36.53 -3.56
C LEU A 271 -17.92 37.39 -3.65
N VAL A 272 -18.84 37.21 -2.72
CA VAL A 272 -20.02 38.11 -2.60
C VAL A 272 -19.78 39.04 -1.42
N ASP A 273 -19.86 40.36 -1.68
CA ASP A 273 -19.81 41.35 -0.60
C ASP A 273 -21.11 41.30 0.20
N PHE A 274 -21.03 40.83 1.42
CA PHE A 274 -22.17 40.68 2.33
C PHE A 274 -22.90 42.01 2.60
N ARG A 275 -22.29 43.16 2.38
CA ARG A 275 -22.95 44.46 2.55
C ARG A 275 -24.02 44.72 1.50
N HIS A 276 -23.92 44.17 0.30
CA HIS A 276 -24.92 44.28 -0.76
C HIS A 276 -25.96 43.14 -0.73
N TYR A 277 -25.63 42.00 -0.14
CA TYR A 277 -26.54 40.84 -0.11
C TYR A 277 -27.80 41.07 0.75
N ASN A 278 -27.73 41.91 1.79
CA ASN A 278 -28.84 42.23 2.68
C ASN A 278 -29.70 43.42 2.20
N SER A 279 -29.33 44.09 1.14
CA SER A 279 -30.12 45.24 0.59
C SER A 279 -31.09 44.85 -0.52
N GLU A 280 -31.07 43.57 -0.98
CA GLU A 280 -31.98 43.05 -2.03
C GLU A 280 -33.05 42.06 -1.47
N LYS A 281 -33.19 41.95 -0.14
CA LYS A 281 -34.31 41.32 0.53
C LYS A 281 -35.11 42.36 1.26
#